data_23f54ead4e01511a99035d9cfb7b1a7d
#
_entry.id   23f54ead4e01511a99035d9cfb7b1a7d
#
_cell.length_a   1.000
_cell.length_b   1.000
_cell.length_c   1.000
_cell.angle_alpha   90.00
_cell.angle_beta   90.00
_cell.angle_gamma   90.00
#
_symmetry.space_group_name_H-M   'P 1'
#
loop_
_entity.id
_entity.type
_entity.pdbx_description
1 polymer ?
#
loop_
_entity_poly.entity_id
_entity_poly.type
_entity_poly.pdbx_seq_one_letter_code
_entity_poly.pdbx_strand_id
1 'polypeptide(L)'
;MRYKNIREGRFLSRPNRFIARVEIDGQEEICHVKNTGRCRELLVPGASVFLEKSDKKERKTAYDLIAVKKGNRLINMDSQIPNRVVEEWLRKGSLFGEGAYIRPETKYGNSRFDLYLEQGERKIFMEVKGVTLEEDGIARFPDAPTERGIKHIKELCQCIKEGYEAYIMFVIQMKDVKHFEPNKKTHEEFAKVLLEAEEAGVHVLAYDCFVKPDAILLGEPVEVKLI
;
A
#
# COMPACT_ATOMS: atom_id res chain seq x y z
N MET A 1 -6.57 -11.54 -0.15
CA MET A 1 -7.55 -10.75 -0.94
C MET A 1 -7.58 -11.26 -2.39
N ARG A 2 -8.79 -11.39 -3.01
CA ARG A 2 -8.94 -11.80 -4.43
C ARG A 2 -9.80 -10.81 -5.20
N TYR A 3 -9.44 -10.60 -6.45
CA TYR A 3 -10.20 -9.87 -7.47
C TYR A 3 -11.00 -10.83 -8.33
N LYS A 4 -12.02 -10.31 -9.01
CA LYS A 4 -12.90 -11.11 -9.89
C LYS A 4 -12.84 -10.58 -11.33
N ASN A 5 -13.22 -11.44 -12.29
CA ASN A 5 -13.38 -11.03 -13.69
C ASN A 5 -12.18 -10.28 -14.27
N ILE A 6 -10.97 -10.84 -14.08
CA ILE A 6 -9.72 -10.23 -14.52
C ILE A 6 -9.58 -10.29 -16.04
N ARG A 7 -9.14 -9.17 -16.62
CA ARG A 7 -8.68 -9.04 -18.00
C ARG A 7 -7.25 -8.55 -18.04
N GLU A 8 -6.48 -9.08 -18.95
CA GLU A 8 -5.18 -8.52 -19.32
C GLU A 8 -5.36 -7.48 -20.42
N GLY A 9 -4.56 -6.42 -20.40
CA GLY A 9 -4.56 -5.38 -21.39
C GLY A 9 -3.20 -4.73 -21.54
N ARG A 10 -3.08 -3.84 -22.52
CA ARG A 10 -1.89 -3.06 -22.80
C ARG A 10 -2.14 -1.59 -22.46
N PHE A 11 -1.34 -1.05 -21.53
CA PHE A 11 -1.45 0.36 -21.16
C PHE A 11 -1.10 1.28 -22.34
N LEU A 12 -1.96 2.26 -22.61
CA LEU A 12 -1.77 3.25 -23.66
C LEU A 12 -1.38 4.62 -23.10
N SER A 13 -2.19 5.16 -22.17
CA SER A 13 -1.95 6.48 -21.59
C SER A 13 -2.70 6.69 -20.27
N ARG A 14 -2.28 7.71 -19.51
CA ARG A 14 -2.93 8.15 -18.27
C ARG A 14 -3.22 9.65 -18.35
N PRO A 15 -4.40 10.06 -18.87
CA PRO A 15 -4.77 11.47 -19.03
C PRO A 15 -4.82 12.25 -17.72
N ASN A 16 -5.19 11.59 -16.61
CA ASN A 16 -5.18 12.16 -15.27
C ASN A 16 -4.99 11.07 -14.22
N ARG A 17 -4.92 11.45 -12.93
CA ARG A 17 -4.64 10.49 -11.84
C ARG A 17 -5.69 9.38 -11.64
N PHE A 18 -6.89 9.54 -12.19
CA PHE A 18 -8.00 8.60 -11.98
C PHE A 18 -8.34 7.75 -13.20
N ILE A 19 -7.85 8.14 -14.38
CA ILE A 19 -8.23 7.53 -15.67
C ILE A 19 -6.99 7.03 -16.40
N ALA A 20 -7.08 5.81 -16.90
CA ALA A 20 -6.15 5.22 -17.88
C ALA A 20 -6.90 4.82 -19.13
N ARG A 21 -6.18 4.84 -20.28
CA ARG A 21 -6.60 4.22 -21.54
C ARG A 21 -5.79 2.95 -21.71
N VAL A 22 -6.48 1.86 -21.97
CA VAL A 22 -5.90 0.52 -22.06
C VAL A 22 -6.49 -0.19 -23.25
N GLU A 23 -5.69 -0.89 -24.02
CA GLU A 23 -6.17 -1.77 -25.06
C GLU A 23 -6.48 -3.16 -24.46
N ILE A 24 -7.69 -3.63 -24.64
CA ILE A 24 -8.20 -4.94 -24.22
C ILE A 24 -8.82 -5.60 -25.45
N ASP A 25 -8.35 -6.80 -25.81
CA ASP A 25 -8.85 -7.56 -26.96
C ASP A 25 -8.89 -6.72 -28.27
N GLY A 26 -7.88 -5.85 -28.46
CA GLY A 26 -7.77 -4.97 -29.65
C GLY A 26 -8.65 -3.72 -29.62
N GLN A 27 -9.36 -3.44 -28.55
CA GLN A 27 -10.21 -2.25 -28.38
C GLN A 27 -9.68 -1.34 -27.27
N GLU A 28 -9.73 -0.03 -27.50
CA GLU A 28 -9.40 0.95 -26.49
C GLU A 28 -10.53 1.08 -25.46
N GLU A 29 -10.19 0.87 -24.19
CA GLU A 29 -11.10 0.98 -23.05
C GLU A 29 -10.63 2.08 -22.08
N ILE A 30 -11.60 2.81 -21.50
CA ILE A 30 -11.37 3.78 -20.45
C ILE A 30 -11.50 3.09 -19.08
N CYS A 31 -10.41 3.10 -18.31
CA CYS A 31 -10.33 2.40 -17.04
C CYS A 31 -10.13 3.36 -15.88
N HIS A 32 -10.69 3.05 -14.72
CA HIS A 32 -10.41 3.77 -13.48
C HIS A 32 -9.09 3.28 -12.87
N VAL A 33 -8.28 4.21 -12.36
CA VAL A 33 -7.04 3.92 -11.63
C VAL A 33 -7.28 4.19 -10.14
N LYS A 34 -7.31 3.14 -9.32
CA LYS A 34 -7.50 3.22 -7.87
C LYS A 34 -6.23 3.67 -7.12
N ASN A 35 -5.35 4.41 -7.76
CA ASN A 35 -4.12 4.89 -7.18
C ASN A 35 -3.91 6.35 -7.56
N THR A 36 -3.86 7.24 -6.57
CA THR A 36 -3.63 8.67 -6.80
C THR A 36 -2.16 9.03 -6.94
N GLY A 37 -1.23 8.11 -6.66
CA GLY A 37 0.21 8.23 -6.89
C GLY A 37 0.55 8.46 -8.36
N ARG A 38 1.73 8.98 -8.61
CA ARG A 38 2.16 9.28 -9.98
C ARG A 38 2.37 8.02 -10.81
N CYS A 39 3.03 7.01 -10.25
CA CYS A 39 3.32 5.70 -10.86
C CYS A 39 3.83 5.81 -12.31
N ARG A 40 4.63 6.81 -12.62
CA ARG A 40 5.13 7.06 -13.99
C ARG A 40 6.10 6.00 -14.44
N GLU A 41 6.86 5.45 -13.51
CA GLU A 41 7.82 4.36 -13.70
C GLU A 41 7.15 3.00 -13.97
N LEU A 42 5.86 2.89 -13.67
CA LEU A 42 5.06 1.68 -13.85
C LEU A 42 4.16 1.78 -15.08
N LEU A 43 3.43 2.89 -15.20
CA LEU A 43 2.45 3.13 -16.27
C LEU A 43 3.12 3.76 -17.49
N VAL A 44 3.98 2.97 -18.15
CA VAL A 44 4.64 3.34 -19.41
C VAL A 44 3.84 2.77 -20.59
N PRO A 45 3.70 3.49 -21.73
CA PRO A 45 2.99 2.98 -22.90
C PRO A 45 3.52 1.61 -23.32
N GLY A 46 2.62 0.67 -23.56
CA GLY A 46 2.94 -0.72 -23.91
C GLY A 46 3.08 -1.67 -22.73
N ALA A 47 3.07 -1.19 -21.48
CA ALA A 47 3.12 -2.07 -20.30
C ALA A 47 1.91 -3.02 -20.26
N SER A 48 2.14 -4.30 -19.91
CA SER A 48 1.06 -5.24 -19.62
C SER A 48 0.43 -4.89 -18.28
N VAL A 49 -0.90 -4.76 -18.28
CA VAL A 49 -1.70 -4.39 -17.10
C VAL A 49 -2.82 -5.38 -16.89
N PHE A 50 -3.26 -5.51 -15.64
CA PHE A 50 -4.39 -6.35 -15.26
C PHE A 50 -5.51 -5.49 -14.68
N LEU A 51 -6.73 -5.78 -15.13
CA LEU A 51 -7.92 -4.99 -14.84
C LEU A 51 -9.02 -5.88 -14.28
N GLU A 52 -9.70 -5.39 -13.26
CA GLU A 52 -10.91 -6.00 -12.75
C GLU A 52 -12.13 -5.41 -13.48
N LYS A 53 -12.91 -6.26 -14.16
CA LYS A 53 -14.19 -5.84 -14.75
C LYS A 53 -15.23 -5.71 -13.64
N SER A 54 -15.84 -4.53 -13.54
CA SER A 54 -16.89 -4.28 -12.55
C SER A 54 -18.21 -4.91 -12.96
N ASP A 55 -18.91 -5.53 -12.02
CA ASP A 55 -20.26 -6.05 -12.21
C ASP A 55 -21.33 -4.93 -12.13
N LYS A 56 -20.97 -3.71 -11.72
CA LYS A 56 -21.88 -2.57 -11.57
C LYS A 56 -22.12 -1.90 -12.92
N LYS A 57 -23.32 -2.04 -13.48
CA LYS A 57 -23.71 -1.50 -14.80
C LYS A 57 -23.76 0.03 -14.87
N GLU A 58 -23.95 0.73 -13.76
CA GLU A 58 -24.11 2.19 -13.71
C GLU A 58 -22.80 2.98 -13.62
N ARG A 59 -21.64 2.30 -13.62
CA ARG A 59 -20.33 2.96 -13.56
C ARG A 59 -19.96 3.61 -14.89
N LYS A 60 -19.29 4.78 -14.79
CA LYS A 60 -18.72 5.47 -15.96
C LYS A 60 -17.56 4.70 -16.62
N THR A 61 -16.88 3.84 -15.85
CA THR A 61 -15.79 2.99 -16.33
C THR A 61 -16.09 1.53 -16.01
N ALA A 62 -15.98 0.66 -17.00
CA ALA A 62 -16.22 -0.77 -16.82
C ALA A 62 -15.13 -1.51 -16.08
N TYR A 63 -13.90 -0.94 -16.04
CA TYR A 63 -12.71 -1.58 -15.54
C TYR A 63 -12.01 -0.74 -14.48
N ASP A 64 -11.40 -1.41 -13.48
CA ASP A 64 -10.43 -0.86 -12.55
C ASP A 64 -9.05 -1.44 -12.87
N LEU A 65 -8.03 -0.59 -13.09
CA LEU A 65 -6.65 -1.01 -13.24
C LEU A 65 -6.10 -1.39 -11.87
N ILE A 66 -5.72 -2.65 -11.69
CA ILE A 66 -5.33 -3.22 -10.38
C ILE A 66 -3.86 -3.61 -10.30
N ALA A 67 -3.24 -4.01 -11.41
CA ALA A 67 -1.84 -4.40 -11.40
C ALA A 67 -1.14 -4.08 -12.73
N VAL A 68 0.18 -3.96 -12.66
CA VAL A 68 1.07 -3.69 -13.82
C VAL A 68 2.28 -4.60 -13.76
N LYS A 69 2.74 -5.05 -14.91
CA LYS A 69 3.98 -5.82 -15.05
C LYS A 69 5.16 -4.88 -15.34
N LYS A 70 6.17 -4.87 -14.46
CA LYS A 70 7.44 -4.16 -14.62
C LYS A 70 8.57 -5.19 -14.74
N GLY A 71 9.05 -5.44 -15.94
CA GLY A 71 9.98 -6.55 -16.19
C GLY A 71 9.35 -7.89 -15.78
N ASN A 72 9.99 -8.61 -14.88
CA ASN A 72 9.48 -9.88 -14.35
C ASN A 72 8.59 -9.73 -13.09
N ARG A 73 8.45 -8.50 -12.56
CA ARG A 73 7.61 -8.24 -11.37
C ARG A 73 6.18 -7.91 -11.75
N LEU A 74 5.26 -8.45 -11.00
CA LEU A 74 3.87 -8.01 -11.00
C LEU A 74 3.64 -7.13 -9.78
N ILE A 75 3.20 -5.90 -10.00
CA ILE A 75 3.00 -4.89 -8.97
C ILE A 75 1.51 -4.60 -8.88
N ASN A 76 0.91 -4.82 -7.71
CA ASN A 76 -0.46 -4.40 -7.46
C ASN A 76 -0.49 -2.89 -7.26
N MET A 77 -1.43 -2.21 -7.90
CA MET A 77 -1.54 -0.75 -7.86
C MET A 77 -2.76 -0.24 -7.10
N ASP A 78 -3.61 -1.13 -6.60
CA ASP A 78 -4.82 -0.73 -5.87
C ASP A 78 -4.43 -0.20 -4.48
N SER A 79 -4.52 1.12 -4.29
CA SER A 79 -4.16 1.80 -3.04
C SER A 79 -5.14 1.54 -1.88
N GLN A 80 -6.27 0.88 -2.12
CA GLN A 80 -7.24 0.52 -1.10
C GLN A 80 -6.98 -0.88 -0.51
N ILE A 81 -6.09 -1.65 -1.12
CA ILE A 81 -5.83 -3.04 -0.74
C ILE A 81 -4.86 -3.22 0.42
N PRO A 82 -3.85 -2.38 0.63
CA PRO A 82 -2.91 -2.55 1.75
C PRO A 82 -3.59 -2.78 3.09
N ASN A 83 -4.55 -1.94 3.47
CA ASN A 83 -5.27 -2.07 4.74
C ASN A 83 -5.99 -3.42 4.86
N ARG A 84 -6.61 -3.88 3.78
CA ARG A 84 -7.36 -5.15 3.77
C ARG A 84 -6.47 -6.37 3.88
N VAL A 85 -5.33 -6.41 3.18
CA VAL A 85 -4.41 -7.54 3.28
C VAL A 85 -3.74 -7.62 4.64
N VAL A 86 -3.44 -6.47 5.26
CA VAL A 86 -2.93 -6.42 6.63
C VAL A 86 -4.00 -6.91 7.61
N GLU A 87 -5.24 -6.44 7.51
CA GLU A 87 -6.34 -6.90 8.35
C GLU A 87 -6.58 -8.41 8.21
N GLU A 88 -6.64 -8.95 6.97
CA GLU A 88 -6.79 -10.38 6.72
C GLU A 88 -5.64 -11.20 7.33
N TRP A 89 -4.41 -10.68 7.29
CA TRP A 89 -3.22 -11.31 7.83
C TRP A 89 -3.23 -11.32 9.36
N LEU A 90 -3.59 -10.21 9.99
CA LEU A 90 -3.68 -10.06 11.44
C LEU A 90 -4.79 -10.96 12.02
N ARG A 91 -5.94 -11.05 11.35
CA ARG A 91 -7.06 -11.92 11.78
C ARG A 91 -6.73 -13.42 11.76
N LYS A 92 -5.67 -13.82 11.06
CA LYS A 92 -5.12 -15.18 11.08
C LYS A 92 -4.14 -15.45 12.22
N GLY A 93 -4.02 -14.51 13.15
CA GLY A 93 -3.11 -14.63 14.29
C GLY A 93 -1.65 -14.26 13.99
N SER A 94 -1.37 -13.74 12.81
CA SER A 94 -0.02 -13.28 12.46
C SER A 94 0.32 -12.00 13.25
N LEU A 95 1.57 -11.85 13.66
CA LEU A 95 2.17 -10.76 14.44
C LEU A 95 1.72 -10.69 15.91
N PHE A 96 0.42 -10.75 16.21
CA PHE A 96 -0.09 -10.57 17.58
C PHE A 96 -0.72 -11.83 18.20
N GLY A 97 -0.76 -12.95 17.46
CA GLY A 97 -1.42 -14.17 17.90
C GLY A 97 -2.92 -14.20 17.57
N GLU A 98 -3.54 -15.36 17.78
CA GLU A 98 -4.97 -15.53 17.53
C GLU A 98 -5.83 -14.80 18.57
N GLY A 99 -7.04 -14.40 18.16
CA GLY A 99 -8.05 -13.81 19.06
C GLY A 99 -7.86 -12.31 19.30
N ALA A 100 -6.95 -11.62 18.62
CA ALA A 100 -6.85 -10.18 18.70
C ALA A 100 -8.16 -9.51 18.22
N TYR A 101 -8.70 -8.58 19.01
CA TYR A 101 -9.77 -7.71 18.56
C TYR A 101 -9.21 -6.68 17.58
N ILE A 102 -9.80 -6.57 16.39
CA ILE A 102 -9.33 -5.67 15.33
C ILE A 102 -10.46 -4.78 14.87
N ARG A 103 -10.25 -3.47 14.96
CA ARG A 103 -11.19 -2.44 14.51
C ARG A 103 -10.53 -1.53 13.47
N PRO A 104 -10.95 -1.61 12.20
CA PRO A 104 -10.50 -0.69 11.16
C PRO A 104 -10.96 0.75 11.40
N GLU A 105 -10.27 1.70 10.76
CA GLU A 105 -10.67 3.10 10.65
C GLU A 105 -10.99 3.77 12.01
N THR A 106 -10.10 3.58 13.01
CA THR A 106 -10.34 4.03 14.38
C THR A 106 -9.87 5.45 14.59
N LYS A 107 -10.76 6.30 15.10
CA LYS A 107 -10.47 7.70 15.45
C LYS A 107 -9.51 7.76 16.64
N TYR A 108 -8.47 8.59 16.51
CA TYR A 108 -7.55 9.00 17.56
C TYR A 108 -7.29 10.50 17.44
N GLY A 109 -7.61 11.26 18.46
CA GLY A 109 -7.50 12.72 18.41
C GLY A 109 -8.23 13.33 17.21
N ASN A 110 -7.47 14.03 16.37
CA ASN A 110 -7.95 14.67 15.14
C ASN A 110 -7.68 13.84 13.88
N SER A 111 -7.22 12.60 14.03
CA SER A 111 -6.93 11.68 12.93
C SER A 111 -7.72 10.38 13.04
N ARG A 112 -7.50 9.52 12.07
CA ARG A 112 -8.05 8.18 12.02
C ARG A 112 -6.94 7.26 11.55
N PHE A 113 -6.57 6.31 12.40
CA PHE A 113 -5.63 5.25 12.05
C PHE A 113 -6.30 4.11 11.32
N ASP A 114 -5.57 3.45 10.46
CA ASP A 114 -6.07 2.38 9.61
C ASP A 114 -6.57 1.18 10.43
N LEU A 115 -5.87 0.84 11.53
CA LEU A 115 -6.24 -0.26 12.41
C LEU A 115 -6.01 0.11 13.88
N TYR A 116 -6.94 -0.34 14.73
CA TYR A 116 -6.79 -0.44 16.17
C TYR A 116 -6.95 -1.90 16.59
N LEU A 117 -6.08 -2.36 17.52
CA LEU A 117 -6.10 -3.74 17.99
C LEU A 117 -6.05 -3.79 19.52
N GLU A 118 -6.68 -4.84 20.06
CA GLU A 118 -6.52 -5.24 21.46
C GLU A 118 -6.11 -6.71 21.54
N GLN A 119 -5.04 -6.99 22.29
CA GLN A 119 -4.56 -8.35 22.55
C GLN A 119 -4.15 -8.49 24.01
N GLY A 120 -5.00 -9.08 24.82
CA GLY A 120 -4.88 -9.03 26.27
C GLY A 120 -4.95 -7.59 26.78
N GLU A 121 -3.94 -7.15 27.52
CA GLU A 121 -3.84 -5.76 28.01
C GLU A 121 -3.22 -4.80 26.98
N ARG A 122 -2.68 -5.32 25.88
CA ARG A 122 -2.04 -4.51 24.84
C ARG A 122 -3.10 -3.79 24.01
N LYS A 123 -2.91 -2.48 23.84
CA LYS A 123 -3.72 -1.61 22.97
C LYS A 123 -2.82 -0.99 21.93
N ILE A 124 -3.14 -1.20 20.67
CA ILE A 124 -2.22 -0.99 19.56
C ILE A 124 -2.88 -0.13 18.50
N PHE A 125 -2.19 0.92 18.05
CA PHE A 125 -2.55 1.64 16.84
C PHE A 125 -1.59 1.30 15.70
N MET A 126 -2.13 1.10 14.51
CA MET A 126 -1.34 0.81 13.32
C MET A 126 -1.79 1.68 12.13
N GLU A 127 -0.81 2.31 11.50
CA GLU A 127 -0.96 3.00 10.22
C GLU A 127 -0.35 2.13 9.12
N VAL A 128 -1.06 1.99 8.00
CA VAL A 128 -0.65 1.17 6.87
C VAL A 128 -0.33 2.06 5.67
N LYS A 129 0.79 1.79 5.01
CA LYS A 129 1.23 2.51 3.81
C LYS A 129 1.47 1.54 2.66
N GLY A 130 0.73 1.67 1.57
CA GLY A 130 1.00 0.93 0.33
C GLY A 130 2.24 1.47 -0.37
N VAL A 131 3.12 0.58 -0.81
CA VAL A 131 4.37 0.91 -1.50
C VAL A 131 4.39 0.24 -2.87
N THR A 132 4.44 1.06 -3.92
CA THR A 132 4.54 0.60 -5.31
C THR A 132 5.79 1.10 -6.03
N LEU A 133 6.49 2.10 -5.43
CA LEU A 133 7.74 2.62 -5.99
C LEU A 133 8.88 1.65 -5.69
N GLU A 134 9.52 1.18 -6.74
CA GLU A 134 10.71 0.34 -6.69
C GLU A 134 11.71 0.77 -7.75
N GLU A 135 12.96 0.94 -7.35
CA GLU A 135 14.11 1.21 -8.22
C GLU A 135 15.29 0.31 -7.80
N ASP A 136 15.85 -0.45 -8.74
CA ASP A 136 17.00 -1.33 -8.53
C ASP A 136 16.82 -2.40 -7.43
N GLY A 137 15.59 -2.82 -7.20
CA GLY A 137 15.22 -3.76 -6.15
C GLY A 137 14.99 -3.12 -4.79
N ILE A 138 15.01 -1.80 -4.67
CA ILE A 138 14.78 -1.08 -3.43
C ILE A 138 13.37 -0.48 -3.45
N ALA A 139 12.55 -0.87 -2.47
CA ALA A 139 11.24 -0.31 -2.28
C ALA A 139 11.32 1.02 -1.52
N ARG A 140 10.62 2.07 -2.00
CA ARG A 140 10.67 3.41 -1.42
C ARG A 140 9.29 4.01 -1.17
N PHE A 141 9.20 4.78 -0.08
CA PHE A 141 8.03 5.60 0.24
C PHE A 141 8.47 6.94 0.85
N PRO A 142 7.81 8.06 0.52
CA PRO A 142 6.69 8.21 -0.41
C PRO A 142 7.11 8.37 -1.88
N ASP A 143 6.16 8.20 -2.81
CA ASP A 143 6.33 8.50 -4.24
C ASP A 143 6.12 10.00 -4.56
N ALA A 144 5.52 10.74 -3.64
CA ALA A 144 5.33 12.19 -3.67
C ALA A 144 5.34 12.76 -2.23
N PRO A 145 5.67 14.07 -2.03
CA PRO A 145 5.64 14.68 -0.70
C PRO A 145 4.29 14.45 0.01
N THR A 146 4.33 14.10 1.30
CA THR A 146 3.16 13.72 2.09
C THR A 146 3.15 14.33 3.50
N GLU A 147 2.57 15.50 3.65
CA GLU A 147 2.35 16.14 4.96
C GLU A 147 1.43 15.33 5.85
N ARG A 148 0.42 14.70 5.26
CA ARG A 148 -0.46 13.78 5.99
C ARG A 148 0.30 12.58 6.55
N GLY A 149 1.30 12.07 5.82
CA GLY A 149 2.15 10.97 6.32
C GLY A 149 2.95 11.39 7.54
N ILE A 150 3.57 12.57 7.51
CA ILE A 150 4.30 13.14 8.66
C ILE A 150 3.37 13.31 9.85
N LYS A 151 2.17 13.89 9.66
CA LYS A 151 1.18 14.06 10.71
C LYS A 151 0.85 12.73 11.40
N HIS A 152 0.56 11.68 10.63
CA HIS A 152 0.23 10.35 11.17
C HIS A 152 1.40 9.76 11.97
N ILE A 153 2.64 9.93 11.50
CA ILE A 153 3.82 9.45 12.25
C ILE A 153 3.95 10.18 13.59
N LYS A 154 3.81 11.51 13.63
CA LYS A 154 3.84 12.30 14.86
C LYS A 154 2.73 11.89 15.84
N GLU A 155 1.56 11.54 15.35
CA GLU A 155 0.46 11.03 16.18
C GLU A 155 0.72 9.61 16.70
N LEU A 156 1.40 8.74 15.94
CA LEU A 156 1.89 7.44 16.47
C LEU A 156 2.88 7.65 17.63
N CYS A 157 3.80 8.62 17.54
CA CYS A 157 4.67 8.96 18.65
C CYS A 157 3.88 9.45 19.88
N GLN A 158 2.76 10.15 19.68
CA GLN A 158 1.87 10.54 20.78
C GLN A 158 1.17 9.34 21.41
N CYS A 159 0.76 8.34 20.62
CA CYS A 159 0.22 7.08 21.13
C CYS A 159 1.18 6.38 22.10
N ILE A 160 2.47 6.31 21.75
CA ILE A 160 3.51 5.74 22.64
C ILE A 160 3.53 6.46 24.00
N LYS A 161 3.51 7.81 24.00
CA LYS A 161 3.52 8.61 25.25
C LYS A 161 2.27 8.39 26.12
N GLU A 162 1.16 8.00 25.50
CA GLU A 162 -0.12 7.71 26.18
C GLU A 162 -0.27 6.24 26.59
N GLY A 163 0.79 5.42 26.41
CA GLY A 163 0.83 4.02 26.84
C GLY A 163 0.25 3.02 25.84
N TYR A 164 0.01 3.43 24.59
CA TYR A 164 -0.32 2.51 23.51
C TYR A 164 0.95 1.98 22.85
N GLU A 165 0.85 0.83 22.22
CA GLU A 165 1.83 0.43 21.22
C GLU A 165 1.46 1.06 19.88
N ALA A 166 2.45 1.45 19.09
CA ALA A 166 2.24 2.09 17.80
C ALA A 166 3.09 1.46 16.70
N TYR A 167 2.46 1.24 15.56
CA TYR A 167 3.06 0.59 14.40
C TYR A 167 2.83 1.42 13.14
N ILE A 168 3.85 1.55 12.29
CA ILE A 168 3.69 1.92 10.89
C ILE A 168 4.13 0.75 10.02
N MET A 169 3.26 0.31 9.12
CA MET A 169 3.48 -0.87 8.29
C MET A 169 3.49 -0.51 6.81
N PHE A 170 4.65 -0.68 6.18
CA PHE A 170 4.81 -0.51 4.74
C PHE A 170 4.49 -1.83 4.02
N VAL A 171 3.41 -1.83 3.26
CA VAL A 171 2.97 -2.96 2.43
C VAL A 171 3.53 -2.78 1.03
N ILE A 172 4.60 -3.50 0.74
CA ILE A 172 5.26 -3.47 -0.55
C ILE A 172 4.46 -4.36 -1.50
N GLN A 173 3.70 -3.73 -2.40
CA GLN A 173 2.71 -4.40 -3.25
C GLN A 173 3.34 -5.19 -4.42
N MET A 174 4.49 -5.80 -4.16
CA MET A 174 5.26 -6.66 -5.08
C MET A 174 6.17 -7.61 -4.31
N LYS A 175 6.77 -8.57 -5.00
CA LYS A 175 7.77 -9.52 -4.48
C LYS A 175 9.18 -9.14 -4.92
N ASP A 176 10.17 -9.82 -4.32
CA ASP A 176 11.58 -9.80 -4.73
C ASP A 176 12.27 -8.42 -4.62
N VAL A 177 11.96 -7.68 -3.54
CA VAL A 177 12.70 -6.47 -3.17
C VAL A 177 13.84 -6.82 -2.20
N LYS A 178 14.92 -6.05 -2.25
CA LYS A 178 16.11 -6.23 -1.40
C LYS A 178 15.88 -5.69 0.01
N HIS A 179 15.35 -4.47 0.10
CA HIS A 179 15.01 -3.78 1.33
C HIS A 179 14.04 -2.62 1.05
N PHE A 180 13.51 -2.06 2.12
CA PHE A 180 12.74 -0.82 2.13
C PHE A 180 13.58 0.32 2.70
N GLU A 181 13.46 1.52 2.12
CA GLU A 181 14.01 2.76 2.67
C GLU A 181 13.05 3.94 2.46
N PRO A 182 13.05 4.94 3.37
CA PRO A 182 12.31 6.17 3.13
C PRO A 182 12.91 6.94 1.96
N ASN A 183 12.06 7.50 1.10
CA ASN A 183 12.48 8.23 -0.10
C ASN A 183 12.94 9.64 0.25
N LYS A 184 14.17 9.77 0.75
CA LYS A 184 14.82 11.05 1.12
C LYS A 184 14.84 12.05 -0.04
N LYS A 185 15.01 11.56 -1.29
CA LYS A 185 15.02 12.42 -2.48
C LYS A 185 13.67 13.09 -2.73
N THR A 186 12.58 12.40 -2.41
CA THR A 186 11.23 12.92 -2.60
C THR A 186 10.75 13.73 -1.43
N HIS A 187 11.06 13.30 -0.19
CA HIS A 187 10.62 13.98 1.03
C HIS A 187 11.57 13.68 2.20
N GLU A 188 12.61 14.48 2.34
CA GLU A 188 13.63 14.32 3.37
C GLU A 188 13.05 14.40 4.79
N GLU A 189 12.11 15.32 5.02
CA GLU A 189 11.45 15.46 6.33
C GLU A 189 10.68 14.20 6.72
N PHE A 190 10.05 13.50 5.77
CA PHE A 190 9.40 12.23 6.05
C PHE A 190 10.39 11.18 6.58
N ALA A 191 11.57 11.08 5.95
CA ALA A 191 12.61 10.16 6.38
C ALA A 191 13.12 10.47 7.78
N LYS A 192 13.36 11.76 8.08
CA LYS A 192 13.77 12.22 9.41
C LYS A 192 12.73 11.90 10.48
N VAL A 193 11.46 12.24 10.23
CA VAL A 193 10.37 12.01 11.20
C VAL A 193 10.12 10.51 11.41
N LEU A 194 10.32 9.67 10.38
CA LEU A 194 10.20 8.23 10.51
C LEU A 194 11.30 7.63 11.40
N LEU A 195 12.55 8.10 11.27
CA LEU A 195 13.65 7.70 12.14
C LEU A 195 13.41 8.15 13.59
N GLU A 196 13.03 9.41 13.80
CA GLU A 196 12.67 9.94 15.14
C GLU A 196 11.53 9.12 15.79
N ALA A 197 10.59 8.63 15.00
CA ALA A 197 9.49 7.81 15.49
C ALA A 197 9.94 6.41 15.92
N GLU A 198 10.86 5.78 15.18
CA GLU A 198 11.47 4.51 15.58
C GLU A 198 12.22 4.67 16.90
N GLU A 199 13.04 5.73 17.03
CA GLU A 199 13.74 6.07 18.27
C GLU A 199 12.79 6.33 19.46
N ALA A 200 11.59 6.86 19.19
CA ALA A 200 10.54 7.09 20.18
C ALA A 200 9.75 5.82 20.55
N GLY A 201 10.03 4.67 19.91
CA GLY A 201 9.41 3.37 20.17
C GLY A 201 8.27 2.98 19.23
N VAL A 202 8.05 3.71 18.13
CA VAL A 202 7.12 3.28 17.07
C VAL A 202 7.76 2.14 16.29
N HIS A 203 7.06 1.02 16.17
CA HIS A 203 7.54 -0.11 15.39
C HIS A 203 7.37 0.15 13.88
N VAL A 204 8.50 0.21 13.16
CA VAL A 204 8.52 0.41 11.71
C VAL A 204 8.67 -0.96 11.02
N LEU A 205 7.65 -1.39 10.30
CA LEU A 205 7.59 -2.69 9.63
C LEU A 205 7.47 -2.52 8.12
N ALA A 206 8.10 -3.40 7.36
CA ALA A 206 7.89 -3.54 5.93
C ALA A 206 7.68 -5.02 5.59
N TYR A 207 6.66 -5.29 4.76
CA TYR A 207 6.34 -6.63 4.28
C TYR A 207 6.12 -6.59 2.78
N ASP A 208 6.64 -7.56 2.06
CA ASP A 208 6.34 -7.74 0.65
C ASP A 208 4.97 -8.41 0.42
N CYS A 209 4.58 -8.56 -0.84
CA CYS A 209 3.33 -9.22 -1.19
C CYS A 209 3.53 -10.28 -2.27
N PHE A 210 2.88 -11.42 -2.11
CA PHE A 210 2.63 -12.33 -3.21
C PHE A 210 1.52 -11.75 -4.08
N VAL A 211 1.87 -11.36 -5.32
CA VAL A 211 0.94 -10.75 -6.27
C VAL A 211 0.71 -11.68 -7.44
N LYS A 212 -0.56 -11.93 -7.74
CA LYS A 212 -1.04 -12.61 -8.95
C LYS A 212 -2.01 -11.69 -9.68
N PRO A 213 -2.33 -11.93 -10.97
CA PRO A 213 -3.30 -11.12 -11.68
C PRO A 213 -4.64 -10.96 -10.96
N ASP A 214 -5.07 -11.99 -10.23
CA ASP A 214 -6.36 -12.05 -9.53
C ASP A 214 -6.26 -12.02 -8.01
N ALA A 215 -5.06 -11.88 -7.43
CA ALA A 215 -4.89 -11.96 -5.97
C ALA A 215 -3.68 -11.19 -5.46
N ILE A 216 -3.79 -10.74 -4.22
CA ILE A 216 -2.66 -10.24 -3.43
C ILE A 216 -2.77 -10.76 -2.00
N LEU A 217 -1.64 -11.20 -1.44
CA LEU A 217 -1.50 -11.67 -0.07
C LEU A 217 -0.24 -11.05 0.54
N LEU A 218 -0.29 -10.70 1.82
CA LEU A 218 0.92 -10.29 2.54
C LEU A 218 1.91 -11.47 2.56
N GLY A 219 3.17 -11.16 2.33
CA GLY A 219 4.26 -12.12 2.22
C GLY A 219 5.20 -12.09 3.41
N GLU A 220 6.48 -11.92 3.15
CA GLU A 220 7.56 -12.00 4.12
C GLU A 220 7.99 -10.61 4.60
N PRO A 221 8.58 -10.52 5.82
CA PRO A 221 9.19 -9.29 6.28
C PRO A 221 10.35 -8.87 5.37
N VAL A 222 10.46 -7.58 5.14
CA VAL A 222 11.51 -6.94 4.34
C VAL A 222 12.36 -6.08 5.26
N GLU A 223 13.68 -6.15 5.12
CA GLU A 223 14.61 -5.31 5.87
C GLU A 223 14.27 -3.82 5.70
N VAL A 224 14.19 -3.08 6.80
CA VAL A 224 13.99 -1.62 6.82
C VAL A 224 15.32 -0.92 7.06
N LYS A 225 15.69 0.01 6.18
CA LYS A 225 16.90 0.85 6.32
C LYS A 225 16.49 2.30 6.44
N LEU A 226 16.52 2.86 7.64
CA LEU A 226 16.15 4.26 7.89
C LEU A 226 17.31 5.24 7.75
N ILE A 227 18.54 4.75 7.74
CA ILE A 227 19.77 5.55 7.69
C ILE A 227 20.40 5.47 6.30
#